data_7ee41cbb55a42ca1d5f016328a296d3e
#
_entry.id   7ee41cbb55a42ca1d5f016328a296d3e
#
_cell.length_a   1.000
_cell.length_b   1.000
_cell.length_c   1.000
_cell.angle_alpha   90.00
_cell.angle_beta   90.00
_cell.angle_gamma   90.00
#
_symmetry.space_group_name_H-M   'P 1'
#
loop_
_entity.id
_entity.type
_entity.pdbx_description
1 polymer ?
#
loop_
_entity_poly.entity_id
_entity_poly.type
_entity_poly.pdbx_seq_one_letter_code
_entity_poly.pdbx_strand_id
1 'polypeptide(L)'
;MPSVPLQSYPRPQLKRESYVNLNGWWDFTVSASAQLPAHYDRQILVPYCPESLLSGIHTHFPEGSSLFYRRHLPIKKPKNGNRVLLHFGAVDQYAEIYVNQKAVCSHVGGYDAFFCDITDFLQEENELAVRATDDLRSYVLPYGKQTLKRGGMWYTPVSGIWQTVWLEEVPQSYITGLDIQTDLNRAVISVTPGLCGTVLFEGQSIPLQDGKAVLKPREIQCWSPENPHLYTFTVEAGADRVESYFALRTLSVKTVNGIPRLCLNEKPYFFHGLLDQGYYSDGLFTPASEENFENDILQMKALGFNTLRKHIKVEPEQFYYLCDKLGMVVFQDMVNNGRYSFLRDTALPTIGLQRRSDRRLHRDPESRKAFLQGMEKTVQQLKNHPCVCYWTIFNEGWGQFDSDRVCRHLRALDSSRMIDTTSGWFRGKNTDVESLHIYFGSWKKLKSKDRPLVLSEFGGYCYAVEQHLFNPQKSYGYKACKTQEDFCRDLEKLYTERIIPAARKGLCAAIYTQVSDVEDEINGLLTYDRRVCKVQPEPMLKIAAALREAAEEGENL
;
A
#
# COMPACT_ATOMS: atom_id res chain seq x y z
N MET A 1 26.71 -1.14 0.44
CA MET A 1 25.40 -1.31 -0.23
C MET A 1 25.64 -1.88 -1.61
N PRO A 2 24.74 -2.67 -2.17
CA PRO A 2 24.84 -3.05 -3.57
C PRO A 2 24.89 -1.79 -4.44
N SER A 3 25.61 -1.84 -5.56
CA SER A 3 25.74 -0.71 -6.50
C SER A 3 24.42 -0.28 -7.11
N VAL A 4 23.43 -1.17 -7.12
CA VAL A 4 22.06 -0.98 -7.59
C VAL A 4 21.09 -1.49 -6.52
N PRO A 5 20.31 -0.62 -5.86
CA PRO A 5 19.29 -1.02 -4.89
C PRO A 5 18.03 -1.57 -5.57
N LEU A 6 17.24 -2.38 -4.85
CA LEU A 6 15.93 -2.89 -5.26
C LEU A 6 15.97 -3.49 -6.68
N GLN A 7 16.57 -4.68 -6.79
CA GLN A 7 16.86 -5.32 -8.08
C GLN A 7 15.72 -6.17 -8.64
N SER A 8 14.75 -6.53 -7.82
CA SER A 8 13.62 -7.34 -8.24
C SER A 8 12.77 -6.64 -9.30
N TYR A 9 12.12 -7.44 -10.16
CA TYR A 9 11.23 -6.90 -11.17
C TYR A 9 10.03 -6.19 -10.53
N PRO A 10 9.76 -4.90 -10.85
CA PRO A 10 8.83 -4.07 -10.07
C PRO A 10 7.35 -4.40 -10.23
N ARG A 11 6.95 -5.09 -11.31
CA ARG A 11 5.55 -5.49 -11.59
C ARG A 11 5.39 -7.02 -11.65
N PRO A 12 5.38 -7.74 -10.52
CA PRO A 12 5.44 -9.20 -10.49
C PRO A 12 4.31 -9.90 -11.26
N GLN A 13 3.17 -9.24 -11.45
CA GLN A 13 2.02 -9.77 -12.19
C GLN A 13 2.01 -9.42 -13.69
N LEU A 14 3.06 -8.77 -14.19
CA LEU A 14 3.25 -8.47 -15.62
C LEU A 14 4.73 -8.51 -15.99
N LYS A 15 5.41 -9.61 -15.64
CA LYS A 15 6.86 -9.74 -15.72
C LYS A 15 7.32 -10.05 -17.14
N ARG A 16 8.34 -9.32 -17.62
CA ARG A 16 9.04 -9.54 -18.89
C ARG A 16 10.53 -9.78 -18.69
N GLU A 17 11.13 -10.49 -19.64
CA GLU A 17 12.57 -10.73 -19.66
C GLU A 17 13.37 -9.48 -20.09
N SER A 18 12.76 -8.57 -20.84
CA SER A 18 13.40 -7.36 -21.38
C SER A 18 13.65 -6.24 -20.35
N TYR A 19 13.62 -6.58 -19.05
CA TYR A 19 13.78 -5.67 -17.94
C TYR A 19 15.20 -5.12 -17.80
N VAL A 20 15.32 -3.79 -17.69
CA VAL A 20 16.57 -3.11 -17.36
C VAL A 20 16.33 -2.15 -16.20
N ASN A 21 16.90 -2.46 -15.04
CA ASN A 21 16.82 -1.61 -13.85
C ASN A 21 17.66 -0.36 -14.02
N LEU A 22 17.07 0.81 -13.79
CA LEU A 22 17.73 2.11 -13.83
C LEU A 22 18.03 2.69 -12.44
N ASN A 23 17.78 1.96 -11.36
CA ASN A 23 18.19 2.39 -10.02
C ASN A 23 19.72 2.54 -9.93
N GLY A 24 20.18 3.26 -8.91
CA GLY A 24 21.60 3.51 -8.69
C GLY A 24 21.90 5.01 -8.69
N TRP A 25 23.16 5.38 -8.87
CA TRP A 25 23.60 6.77 -8.83
C TRP A 25 23.19 7.53 -10.08
N TRP A 26 22.51 8.67 -9.89
CA TRP A 26 22.12 9.62 -10.93
C TRP A 26 22.74 10.99 -10.62
N ASP A 27 23.07 11.76 -11.64
CA ASP A 27 23.41 13.17 -11.48
C ASP A 27 22.17 13.92 -10.98
N PHE A 28 22.38 14.87 -10.06
CA PHE A 28 21.30 15.57 -9.38
C PHE A 28 21.62 17.04 -9.17
N THR A 29 20.62 17.90 -9.31
CA THR A 29 20.69 19.31 -8.92
C THR A 29 19.31 19.86 -8.59
N VAL A 30 19.25 20.99 -7.90
CA VAL A 30 18.01 21.66 -7.49
C VAL A 30 18.03 23.09 -7.99
N SER A 31 16.91 23.55 -8.52
CA SER A 31 16.77 24.91 -9.07
C SER A 31 15.36 25.45 -8.80
N ALA A 32 15.24 26.78 -8.72
CA ALA A 32 13.96 27.47 -8.79
C ALA A 32 13.40 27.59 -10.21
N SER A 33 14.27 27.35 -11.24
CA SER A 33 13.87 27.35 -12.66
C SER A 33 13.18 26.06 -13.04
N ALA A 34 12.26 26.13 -13.99
CA ALA A 34 11.66 24.95 -14.62
C ALA A 34 12.47 24.43 -15.82
N GLN A 35 13.49 25.15 -16.26
CA GLN A 35 14.30 24.77 -17.41
C GLN A 35 15.34 23.71 -17.02
N LEU A 36 15.61 22.77 -17.92
CA LEU A 36 16.66 21.77 -17.75
C LEU A 36 18.00 22.47 -17.48
N PRO A 37 18.71 22.08 -16.40
CA PRO A 37 20.00 22.67 -16.07
C PRO A 37 21.09 22.20 -17.02
N ALA A 38 22.04 23.09 -17.31
CA ALA A 38 23.25 22.73 -18.07
C ALA A 38 24.26 21.94 -17.21
N HIS A 39 24.21 22.13 -15.88
CA HIS A 39 25.14 21.52 -14.94
C HIS A 39 24.40 20.86 -13.77
N TYR A 40 24.93 19.71 -13.31
CA TYR A 40 24.48 18.95 -12.14
C TYR A 40 25.62 18.95 -11.14
N ASP A 41 25.37 19.39 -9.91
CA ASP A 41 26.39 19.69 -8.91
C ASP A 41 26.61 18.57 -7.90
N ARG A 42 25.75 17.52 -7.91
CA ARG A 42 25.83 16.37 -6.98
C ARG A 42 25.30 15.10 -7.60
N GLN A 43 25.30 14.03 -6.83
CA GLN A 43 24.70 12.74 -7.19
C GLN A 43 23.69 12.31 -6.13
N ILE A 44 22.65 11.57 -6.55
CA ILE A 44 21.63 10.98 -5.69
C ILE A 44 21.49 9.49 -5.99
N LEU A 45 21.29 8.68 -4.96
CA LEU A 45 21.03 7.25 -5.13
C LEU A 45 19.52 7.00 -5.31
N VAL A 46 19.09 6.80 -6.56
CA VAL A 46 17.71 6.43 -6.91
C VAL A 46 17.46 4.95 -6.54
N PRO A 47 16.33 4.58 -5.91
CA PRO A 47 15.10 5.34 -5.78
C PRO A 47 14.88 5.99 -4.41
N TYR A 48 15.91 6.46 -3.74
CA TYR A 48 15.73 7.09 -2.45
C TYR A 48 15.48 8.59 -2.61
N CYS A 49 14.44 9.08 -1.93
CA CYS A 49 14.09 10.50 -1.95
C CYS A 49 15.18 11.38 -1.33
N PRO A 50 15.33 12.65 -1.73
CA PRO A 50 16.40 13.52 -1.24
C PRO A 50 16.43 13.69 0.29
N GLU A 51 15.30 13.58 0.96
CA GLU A 51 15.16 13.72 2.41
C GLU A 51 15.75 12.54 3.18
N SER A 52 15.86 11.37 2.54
CA SER A 52 16.35 10.14 3.17
C SER A 52 17.87 10.12 3.33
N LEU A 53 18.37 9.39 4.34
CA LEU A 53 19.80 9.13 4.51
C LEU A 53 20.38 8.33 3.34
N LEU A 54 19.64 7.36 2.83
CA LEU A 54 20.08 6.46 1.75
C LEU A 54 20.29 7.16 0.42
N SER A 55 19.65 8.29 0.19
CA SER A 55 19.83 9.08 -1.05
C SER A 55 21.23 9.64 -1.22
N GLY A 56 21.98 9.84 -0.12
CA GLY A 56 23.23 10.57 -0.09
C GLY A 56 23.08 12.09 -0.06
N ILE A 57 21.86 12.62 -0.08
CA ILE A 57 21.53 14.06 -0.02
C ILE A 57 21.09 14.47 1.40
N HIS A 58 20.14 13.73 1.99
CA HIS A 58 19.60 13.94 3.34
C HIS A 58 19.17 15.40 3.58
N THR A 59 18.39 15.95 2.67
CA THR A 59 17.95 17.35 2.72
C THR A 59 16.55 17.51 2.16
N HIS A 60 15.68 18.20 2.89
CA HIS A 60 14.42 18.70 2.37
C HIS A 60 14.65 20.05 1.69
N PHE A 61 14.19 20.17 0.45
CA PHE A 61 14.31 21.39 -0.33
C PHE A 61 13.06 22.27 -0.18
N PRO A 62 13.19 23.60 -0.38
CA PRO A 62 12.03 24.50 -0.30
C PRO A 62 10.92 24.10 -1.26
N GLU A 63 9.67 24.22 -0.79
CA GLU A 63 8.47 23.91 -1.56
C GLU A 63 8.43 24.61 -2.91
N GLY A 64 8.11 23.84 -3.96
CA GLY A 64 8.08 24.32 -5.33
C GLY A 64 9.45 24.37 -6.00
N SER A 65 10.52 23.90 -5.35
CA SER A 65 11.82 23.69 -6.00
C SER A 65 11.70 22.63 -7.09
N SER A 66 12.44 22.80 -8.18
CA SER A 66 12.60 21.78 -9.21
C SER A 66 13.77 20.88 -8.87
N LEU A 67 13.51 19.61 -8.67
CA LEU A 67 14.49 18.54 -8.48
C LEU A 67 14.82 17.96 -9.85
N PHE A 68 16.06 18.04 -10.28
CA PHE A 68 16.50 17.54 -11.58
C PHE A 68 17.40 16.33 -11.40
N TYR A 69 17.01 15.24 -12.05
CA TYR A 69 17.74 13.97 -12.12
C TYR A 69 18.22 13.76 -13.54
N ARG A 70 19.42 13.21 -13.71
CA ARG A 70 19.95 12.87 -15.03
C ARG A 70 20.70 11.53 -15.01
N ARG A 71 20.49 10.74 -16.07
CA ARG A 71 21.17 9.45 -16.25
C ARG A 71 21.35 9.11 -17.72
N HIS A 72 22.47 8.49 -18.04
CA HIS A 72 22.66 7.82 -19.31
C HIS A 72 21.74 6.58 -19.41
N LEU A 73 21.06 6.39 -20.56
CA LEU A 73 20.22 5.23 -20.83
C LEU A 73 21.02 4.15 -21.58
N PRO A 74 21.15 2.93 -21.03
CA PRO A 74 21.92 1.85 -21.66
C PRO A 74 21.11 1.12 -22.75
N ILE A 75 20.46 1.86 -23.64
CA ILE A 75 19.62 1.31 -24.70
C ILE A 75 19.71 2.18 -25.94
N LYS A 76 19.59 1.54 -27.11
CA LYS A 76 19.50 2.21 -28.41
C LYS A 76 18.11 2.03 -29.01
N LYS A 77 17.81 2.80 -30.07
CA LYS A 77 16.55 2.62 -30.81
C LYS A 77 16.49 1.20 -31.42
N PRO A 78 15.43 0.40 -31.08
CA PRO A 78 15.25 -0.92 -31.64
C PRO A 78 15.15 -0.90 -33.16
N LYS A 79 15.82 -1.86 -33.85
CA LYS A 79 15.79 -1.99 -35.30
C LYS A 79 14.68 -2.91 -35.82
N ASN A 80 14.10 -3.73 -34.93
CA ASN A 80 13.07 -4.74 -35.21
C ASN A 80 11.63 -4.21 -35.14
N GLY A 81 11.45 -2.90 -34.98
CA GLY A 81 10.14 -2.27 -34.81
C GLY A 81 9.56 -2.37 -33.40
N ASN A 82 10.29 -2.93 -32.43
CA ASN A 82 9.91 -2.92 -31.05
C ASN A 82 9.81 -1.52 -30.45
N ARG A 83 9.13 -1.40 -29.32
CA ARG A 83 9.03 -0.18 -28.53
C ARG A 83 9.85 -0.27 -27.27
N VAL A 84 10.28 0.86 -26.76
CA VAL A 84 10.95 0.99 -25.46
C VAL A 84 10.07 1.80 -24.52
N LEU A 85 9.66 1.16 -23.45
CA LEU A 85 8.86 1.76 -22.39
C LEU A 85 9.74 2.11 -21.21
N LEU A 86 9.70 3.37 -20.79
CA LEU A 86 10.34 3.86 -19.58
C LEU A 86 9.29 3.94 -18.47
N HIS A 87 9.51 3.21 -17.38
CA HIS A 87 8.59 3.10 -16.27
C HIS A 87 9.12 3.77 -15.02
N PHE A 88 8.20 4.31 -14.23
CA PHE A 88 8.43 4.84 -12.89
C PHE A 88 7.42 4.20 -11.94
N GLY A 89 7.89 3.65 -10.82
CA GLY A 89 7.01 3.12 -9.77
C GLY A 89 6.25 4.23 -9.06
N ALA A 90 6.94 5.33 -8.72
CA ALA A 90 6.32 6.57 -8.22
C ALA A 90 7.31 7.74 -8.25
N VAL A 91 6.79 8.94 -8.46
CA VAL A 91 7.51 10.22 -8.34
C VAL A 91 6.61 11.22 -7.63
N ASP A 92 6.98 11.70 -6.46
CA ASP A 92 6.19 12.68 -5.70
C ASP A 92 6.58 14.11 -6.10
N GLN A 93 5.65 14.93 -6.58
CA GLN A 93 4.27 14.62 -6.99
C GLN A 93 3.93 15.09 -8.42
N TYR A 94 4.76 15.95 -9.03
CA TYR A 94 4.69 16.36 -10.44
C TYR A 94 5.98 15.96 -11.13
N ALA A 95 5.89 15.17 -12.20
CA ALA A 95 7.05 14.72 -12.97
C ALA A 95 6.96 15.16 -14.41
N GLU A 96 8.07 15.63 -14.96
CA GLU A 96 8.29 15.86 -16.39
C GLU A 96 9.49 15.05 -16.86
N ILE A 97 9.32 14.28 -17.91
CA ILE A 97 10.28 13.33 -18.41
C ILE A 97 10.84 13.81 -19.74
N TYR A 98 12.16 13.83 -19.85
CA TYR A 98 12.89 14.27 -21.04
C TYR A 98 13.85 13.18 -21.49
N VAL A 99 13.89 12.90 -22.79
CA VAL A 99 14.91 12.06 -23.43
C VAL A 99 15.62 12.89 -24.46
N ASN A 100 16.94 12.95 -24.40
CA ASN A 100 17.78 13.76 -25.31
C ASN A 100 17.29 15.21 -25.36
N GLN A 101 17.01 15.81 -24.19
CA GLN A 101 16.50 17.19 -23.99
C GLN A 101 15.11 17.46 -24.58
N LYS A 102 14.42 16.46 -25.12
CA LYS A 102 13.05 16.59 -25.62
C LYS A 102 12.05 16.10 -24.56
N ALA A 103 11.01 16.89 -24.29
CA ALA A 103 9.93 16.47 -23.43
C ALA A 103 9.17 15.28 -24.04
N VAL A 104 8.99 14.22 -23.24
CA VAL A 104 8.33 12.97 -23.66
C VAL A 104 6.93 12.88 -23.04
N CYS A 105 6.85 13.00 -21.74
CA CYS A 105 5.58 12.91 -21.01
C CYS A 105 5.64 13.68 -19.69
N SER A 106 4.49 13.86 -19.06
CA SER A 106 4.35 14.37 -17.70
C SER A 106 3.40 13.50 -16.90
N HIS A 107 3.57 13.51 -15.57
CA HIS A 107 2.75 12.77 -14.64
C HIS A 107 2.39 13.63 -13.43
N VAL A 108 1.21 13.37 -12.85
CA VAL A 108 0.71 14.02 -11.64
C VAL A 108 0.16 12.96 -10.69
N GLY A 109 0.69 12.93 -9.48
CA GLY A 109 0.38 11.96 -8.43
C GLY A 109 1.66 11.37 -7.82
N GLY A 110 1.72 11.29 -6.48
CA GLY A 110 2.93 10.85 -5.77
C GLY A 110 2.97 9.35 -5.47
N TYR A 111 1.90 8.57 -5.75
CA TYR A 111 1.76 7.19 -5.25
C TYR A 111 1.44 6.16 -6.33
N ASP A 112 1.26 6.54 -7.55
CA ASP A 112 0.87 5.66 -8.64
C ASP A 112 1.97 5.51 -9.69
N ALA A 113 2.09 4.31 -10.25
CA ALA A 113 3.03 4.01 -11.30
C ALA A 113 2.59 4.59 -12.64
N PHE A 114 3.56 4.98 -13.47
CA PHE A 114 3.33 5.45 -14.83
C PHE A 114 4.45 5.02 -15.76
N PHE A 115 4.22 5.14 -17.06
CA PHE A 115 5.24 4.87 -18.07
C PHE A 115 5.13 5.81 -19.26
N CYS A 116 6.22 5.91 -20.01
CA CYS A 116 6.33 6.68 -21.25
C CYS A 116 6.90 5.78 -22.35
N ASP A 117 6.34 5.83 -23.55
CA ASP A 117 6.99 5.27 -24.75
C ASP A 117 8.05 6.26 -25.22
N ILE A 118 9.31 5.86 -25.12
CA ILE A 118 10.46 6.69 -25.47
C ILE A 118 11.08 6.34 -26.83
N THR A 119 10.51 5.40 -27.56
CA THR A 119 11.07 4.79 -28.77
C THR A 119 11.50 5.82 -29.83
N ASP A 120 10.65 6.82 -30.08
CA ASP A 120 10.91 7.82 -31.15
C ASP A 120 11.92 8.90 -30.75
N PHE A 121 12.27 8.95 -29.45
CA PHE A 121 13.24 9.89 -28.89
C PHE A 121 14.65 9.29 -28.81
N LEU A 122 14.79 7.97 -29.00
CA LEU A 122 16.06 7.26 -28.89
C LEU A 122 16.98 7.49 -30.09
N GLN A 123 18.26 7.59 -29.78
CA GLN A 123 19.40 7.75 -30.68
C GLN A 123 20.47 6.67 -30.40
N GLU A 124 21.71 6.84 -30.93
CA GLU A 124 22.84 5.95 -30.60
C GLU A 124 23.28 6.09 -29.13
N GLU A 125 23.34 7.33 -28.62
CA GLU A 125 23.61 7.66 -27.21
C GLU A 125 22.38 8.38 -26.65
N ASN A 126 21.96 8.02 -25.45
CA ASN A 126 20.72 8.53 -24.88
C ASN A 126 20.88 9.02 -23.44
N GLU A 127 20.33 10.19 -23.18
CA GLU A 127 20.26 10.79 -21.86
C GLU A 127 18.80 10.93 -21.42
N LEU A 128 18.51 10.46 -20.22
CA LEU A 128 17.26 10.68 -19.51
C LEU A 128 17.44 11.84 -18.54
N ALA A 129 16.53 12.80 -18.56
CA ALA A 129 16.39 13.78 -17.51
C ALA A 129 14.96 13.74 -16.94
N VAL A 130 14.84 13.88 -15.63
CA VAL A 130 13.57 13.97 -14.92
C VAL A 130 13.56 15.26 -14.13
N ARG A 131 12.50 16.05 -14.28
CA ARG A 131 12.19 17.16 -13.39
C ARG A 131 11.05 16.73 -12.49
N ALA A 132 11.26 16.78 -11.18
CA ALA A 132 10.20 16.58 -10.20
C ALA A 132 9.98 17.85 -9.38
N THR A 133 8.71 18.13 -9.02
CA THR A 133 8.35 19.21 -8.10
C THR A 133 7.32 18.71 -7.13
N ASP A 134 7.44 19.14 -5.88
CA ASP A 134 6.47 18.91 -4.83
C ASP A 134 6.10 20.22 -4.12
N ASP A 135 4.88 20.33 -3.63
CA ASP A 135 4.41 21.48 -2.86
C ASP A 135 3.32 21.09 -1.85
N LEU A 136 3.75 20.73 -0.64
CA LEU A 136 2.86 20.39 0.48
C LEU A 136 2.07 21.57 1.04
N ARG A 137 2.25 22.80 0.54
CA ARG A 137 1.36 23.94 0.83
C ARG A 137 0.03 23.81 0.10
N SER A 138 0.02 23.02 -1.01
CA SER A 138 -1.19 22.64 -1.74
C SER A 138 -1.72 21.32 -1.19
N TYR A 139 -2.97 21.29 -0.73
CA TYR A 139 -3.62 20.07 -0.24
C TYR A 139 -4.52 19.40 -1.30
N VAL A 140 -4.31 19.71 -2.57
CA VAL A 140 -5.15 19.21 -3.67
C VAL A 140 -4.86 17.76 -3.99
N LEU A 141 -3.59 17.41 -4.18
CA LEU A 141 -3.17 16.04 -4.45
C LEU A 141 -3.13 15.18 -3.17
N PRO A 142 -3.28 13.84 -3.28
CA PRO A 142 -3.00 12.94 -2.18
C PRO A 142 -1.56 13.08 -1.66
N TYR A 143 -1.39 13.36 -0.36
CA TYR A 143 -0.08 13.57 0.27
C TYR A 143 0.16 12.68 1.50
N GLY A 144 -0.87 11.96 1.96
CA GLY A 144 -0.72 11.00 3.06
C GLY A 144 -0.37 11.66 4.40
N LYS A 145 0.50 11.03 5.17
CA LYS A 145 0.96 11.50 6.50
C LYS A 145 2.08 12.55 6.43
N GLN A 146 2.43 13.02 5.25
CA GLN A 146 3.50 13.97 5.02
C GLN A 146 3.16 15.39 5.52
N THR A 147 4.12 16.08 6.14
CA THR A 147 3.94 17.46 6.59
C THR A 147 5.26 18.19 6.72
N LEU A 148 5.24 19.51 6.45
CA LEU A 148 6.40 20.40 6.67
C LEU A 148 6.73 20.57 8.17
N LYS A 149 5.74 20.40 9.05
CA LYS A 149 5.90 20.47 10.51
C LYS A 149 5.64 19.11 11.12
N ARG A 150 6.60 18.20 10.93
CA ARG A 150 6.51 16.84 11.48
C ARG A 150 6.35 16.80 13.00
N GLY A 151 5.81 15.71 13.49
CA GLY A 151 5.67 15.39 14.91
C GLY A 151 4.31 14.81 15.26
N GLY A 152 4.27 14.02 16.32
CA GLY A 152 3.10 13.21 16.64
C GLY A 152 2.85 12.18 15.54
N MET A 153 1.67 12.15 14.97
CA MET A 153 1.25 11.23 13.90
C MET A 153 1.53 11.77 12.47
N TRP A 154 2.40 12.77 12.33
CA TRP A 154 2.77 13.40 11.06
C TRP A 154 4.28 13.32 10.86
N TYR A 155 4.72 12.95 9.66
CA TYR A 155 6.08 12.51 9.40
C TYR A 155 6.80 13.38 8.37
N THR A 156 8.11 13.18 8.27
CA THR A 156 8.99 13.84 7.30
C THR A 156 8.43 13.68 5.89
N PRO A 157 8.33 14.78 5.10
CA PRO A 157 7.88 14.72 3.72
C PRO A 157 8.88 14.01 2.82
N VAL A 158 8.38 13.53 1.69
CA VAL A 158 9.14 12.85 0.64
C VAL A 158 8.87 13.56 -0.67
N SER A 159 9.91 13.79 -1.48
CA SER A 159 9.78 14.43 -2.79
C SER A 159 10.57 13.70 -3.87
N GLY A 160 10.17 13.87 -5.13
CA GLY A 160 10.85 13.30 -6.28
C GLY A 160 10.72 11.78 -6.43
N ILE A 161 11.72 11.14 -7.03
CA ILE A 161 11.70 9.70 -7.32
C ILE A 161 11.88 8.92 -6.01
N TRP A 162 10.90 8.05 -5.65
CA TRP A 162 10.98 7.22 -4.46
C TRP A 162 10.66 5.73 -4.68
N GLN A 163 10.34 5.34 -5.93
CA GLN A 163 10.22 3.93 -6.35
C GLN A 163 11.07 3.67 -7.60
N THR A 164 11.31 2.40 -7.88
CA THR A 164 12.15 1.92 -8.98
C THR A 164 11.82 2.57 -10.33
N VAL A 165 12.86 2.88 -11.08
CA VAL A 165 12.80 3.31 -12.48
C VAL A 165 13.38 2.20 -13.34
N TRP A 166 12.72 1.85 -14.47
CA TRP A 166 13.19 0.76 -15.35
C TRP A 166 12.75 0.91 -16.78
N LEU A 167 13.40 0.15 -17.66
CA LEU A 167 13.03 0.03 -19.08
C LEU A 167 12.49 -1.37 -19.37
N GLU A 168 11.61 -1.44 -20.35
CA GLU A 168 11.19 -2.67 -21.04
C GLU A 168 11.23 -2.45 -22.55
N GLU A 169 11.78 -3.41 -23.28
CA GLU A 169 11.58 -3.50 -24.72
C GLU A 169 10.39 -4.43 -25.00
N VAL A 170 9.41 -3.94 -25.75
CA VAL A 170 8.17 -4.66 -26.06
C VAL A 170 7.92 -4.66 -27.57
N PRO A 171 7.19 -5.66 -28.13
CA PRO A 171 6.80 -5.63 -29.54
C PRO A 171 5.89 -4.44 -29.86
N GLN A 172 5.65 -4.18 -31.14
CA GLN A 172 4.75 -3.12 -31.62
C GLN A 172 3.34 -3.24 -31.01
N SER A 173 2.85 -4.48 -30.87
CA SER A 173 1.59 -4.82 -30.21
C SER A 173 1.92 -5.64 -28.97
N TYR A 174 1.63 -5.12 -27.79
CA TYR A 174 2.02 -5.71 -26.52
C TYR A 174 0.89 -5.67 -25.47
N ILE A 175 1.01 -6.50 -24.45
CA ILE A 175 0.09 -6.60 -23.32
C ILE A 175 0.33 -5.41 -22.38
N THR A 176 -0.65 -4.53 -22.24
CA THR A 176 -0.57 -3.37 -21.34
C THR A 176 -1.05 -3.67 -19.94
N GLY A 177 -1.86 -4.73 -19.76
CA GLY A 177 -2.39 -5.11 -18.46
C GLY A 177 -3.12 -6.46 -18.48
N LEU A 178 -3.27 -7.01 -17.29
CA LEU A 178 -4.09 -8.20 -17.01
C LEU A 178 -5.16 -7.84 -15.98
N ASP A 179 -6.37 -8.38 -16.16
CA ASP A 179 -7.42 -8.40 -15.14
C ASP A 179 -7.64 -9.85 -14.72
N ILE A 180 -7.44 -10.13 -13.43
CA ILE A 180 -7.45 -11.49 -12.88
C ILE A 180 -8.64 -11.59 -11.92
N GLN A 181 -9.65 -12.37 -12.31
CA GLN A 181 -10.83 -12.62 -11.48
C GLN A 181 -10.83 -14.07 -11.05
N THR A 182 -10.93 -14.34 -9.76
CA THR A 182 -10.86 -15.68 -9.20
C THR A 182 -12.09 -16.00 -8.35
N ASP A 183 -12.43 -17.29 -8.33
CA ASP A 183 -13.28 -17.90 -7.32
C ASP A 183 -12.49 -19.04 -6.62
N LEU A 184 -13.16 -19.97 -5.93
CA LEU A 184 -12.48 -21.07 -5.23
C LEU A 184 -11.99 -22.18 -6.17
N ASN A 185 -12.34 -22.16 -7.47
CA ASN A 185 -12.11 -23.26 -8.40
C ASN A 185 -11.39 -22.87 -9.69
N ARG A 186 -11.37 -21.58 -10.01
CA ARG A 186 -10.86 -21.11 -11.31
C ARG A 186 -10.40 -19.64 -11.24
N ALA A 187 -9.60 -19.29 -12.24
CA ALA A 187 -9.29 -17.90 -12.57
C ALA A 187 -9.76 -17.55 -13.98
N VAL A 188 -10.28 -16.35 -14.18
CA VAL A 188 -10.55 -15.75 -15.48
C VAL A 188 -9.50 -14.67 -15.71
N ILE A 189 -8.67 -14.87 -16.73
CA ILE A 189 -7.63 -13.91 -17.12
C ILE A 189 -8.14 -13.12 -18.32
N SER A 190 -8.19 -11.80 -18.20
CA SER A 190 -8.51 -10.90 -19.32
C SER A 190 -7.27 -10.08 -19.69
N VAL A 191 -6.91 -10.05 -20.96
CA VAL A 191 -5.72 -9.37 -21.49
C VAL A 191 -6.11 -8.01 -22.09
N THR A 192 -5.37 -6.99 -21.79
CA THR A 192 -5.56 -5.65 -22.33
C THR A 192 -4.35 -5.24 -23.19
N PRO A 193 -4.51 -4.75 -24.44
CA PRO A 193 -5.74 -4.86 -25.24
C PRO A 193 -6.10 -6.33 -25.52
N GLY A 194 -7.30 -6.62 -25.99
CA GLY A 194 -7.76 -7.98 -26.28
C GLY A 194 -7.02 -8.58 -27.48
N LEU A 195 -5.80 -9.03 -27.26
CA LEU A 195 -4.93 -9.67 -28.27
C LEU A 195 -5.29 -11.14 -28.44
N CYS A 196 -5.09 -11.66 -29.66
CA CYS A 196 -5.11 -13.10 -29.91
C CYS A 196 -3.83 -13.75 -29.36
N GLY A 197 -3.96 -14.91 -28.75
CA GLY A 197 -2.83 -15.62 -28.17
C GLY A 197 -3.27 -16.81 -27.31
N THR A 198 -2.39 -17.21 -26.41
CA THR A 198 -2.60 -18.34 -25.51
C THR A 198 -2.11 -18.04 -24.12
N VAL A 199 -2.70 -18.75 -23.14
CA VAL A 199 -2.19 -18.79 -21.77
C VAL A 199 -1.59 -20.17 -21.52
N LEU A 200 -0.33 -20.21 -21.13
CA LEU A 200 0.37 -21.42 -20.71
C LEU A 200 0.16 -21.62 -19.21
N PHE A 201 -0.51 -22.71 -18.85
CA PHE A 201 -0.83 -23.00 -17.45
C PHE A 201 -0.78 -24.52 -17.20
N GLU A 202 -0.01 -24.96 -16.20
CA GLU A 202 0.18 -26.39 -15.83
C GLU A 202 0.48 -27.32 -17.03
N GLY A 203 1.32 -26.85 -17.97
CA GLY A 203 1.70 -27.58 -19.18
C GLY A 203 0.63 -27.60 -20.27
N GLN A 204 -0.47 -26.88 -20.12
CA GLN A 204 -1.53 -26.73 -21.11
C GLN A 204 -1.42 -25.36 -21.81
N SER A 205 -1.76 -25.32 -23.11
CA SER A 205 -1.90 -24.09 -23.89
C SER A 205 -3.40 -23.81 -24.07
N ILE A 206 -3.89 -22.76 -23.42
CA ILE A 206 -5.30 -22.36 -23.38
C ILE A 206 -5.48 -21.13 -24.27
N PRO A 207 -6.27 -21.20 -25.36
CA PRO A 207 -6.43 -20.08 -26.27
C PRO A 207 -7.19 -18.92 -25.61
N LEU A 208 -6.78 -17.68 -25.93
CA LEU A 208 -7.52 -16.48 -25.60
C LEU A 208 -8.73 -16.35 -26.54
N GLN A 209 -9.94 -16.40 -25.97
CA GLN A 209 -11.19 -16.14 -26.67
C GLN A 209 -11.66 -14.73 -26.31
N ASP A 210 -11.73 -13.84 -27.30
CA ASP A 210 -12.03 -12.40 -27.09
C ASP A 210 -11.13 -11.77 -26.00
N GLY A 211 -9.84 -12.11 -26.02
CA GLY A 211 -8.85 -11.63 -25.04
C GLY A 211 -8.98 -12.26 -23.65
N LYS A 212 -9.72 -13.36 -23.48
CA LYS A 212 -9.94 -14.02 -22.18
C LYS A 212 -9.58 -15.50 -22.20
N ALA A 213 -9.07 -16.01 -21.07
CA ALA A 213 -8.87 -17.42 -20.82
C ALA A 213 -9.41 -17.81 -19.43
N VAL A 214 -9.88 -19.05 -19.30
CA VAL A 214 -10.32 -19.61 -18.02
C VAL A 214 -9.31 -20.68 -17.59
N LEU A 215 -8.65 -20.47 -16.46
CA LEU A 215 -7.67 -21.38 -15.88
C LEU A 215 -8.32 -22.17 -14.75
N LYS A 216 -8.24 -23.50 -14.83
CA LYS A 216 -8.73 -24.41 -13.79
C LYS A 216 -7.55 -25.27 -13.31
N PRO A 217 -7.04 -25.03 -12.09
CA PRO A 217 -5.97 -25.86 -11.54
C PRO A 217 -6.38 -27.33 -11.42
N ARG A 218 -5.43 -28.25 -11.60
CA ARG A 218 -5.62 -29.67 -11.39
C ARG A 218 -5.85 -30.00 -9.92
N GLU A 219 -5.11 -29.31 -9.04
CA GLU A 219 -5.26 -29.38 -7.60
C GLU A 219 -5.70 -28.03 -7.08
N ILE A 220 -6.83 -28.01 -6.35
CA ILE A 220 -7.39 -26.76 -5.82
C ILE A 220 -6.78 -26.49 -4.44
N GLN A 221 -5.98 -25.43 -4.35
CA GLN A 221 -5.41 -24.90 -3.12
C GLN A 221 -5.83 -23.43 -2.94
N CYS A 222 -6.72 -23.19 -1.98
CA CYS A 222 -7.16 -21.83 -1.71
C CYS A 222 -6.12 -21.08 -0.90
N TRP A 223 -5.88 -19.85 -1.29
CA TRP A 223 -4.95 -18.94 -0.61
C TRP A 223 -5.51 -18.50 0.74
N SER A 224 -4.67 -18.58 1.74
CA SER A 224 -4.87 -17.95 3.06
C SER A 224 -3.51 -17.62 3.67
N PRO A 225 -3.45 -16.86 4.77
CA PRO A 225 -2.19 -16.63 5.50
C PRO A 225 -1.49 -17.92 5.95
N GLU A 226 -2.23 -18.98 6.17
CA GLU A 226 -1.73 -20.31 6.55
C GLU A 226 -1.31 -21.18 5.35
N ASN A 227 -1.89 -20.92 4.17
CA ASN A 227 -1.61 -21.62 2.90
C ASN A 227 -1.50 -20.60 1.76
N PRO A 228 -0.38 -19.86 1.63
CA PRO A 228 -0.23 -18.80 0.63
C PRO A 228 0.12 -19.35 -0.76
N HIS A 229 -0.71 -20.23 -1.28
CA HIS A 229 -0.46 -20.89 -2.57
C HIS A 229 -0.71 -19.94 -3.75
N LEU A 230 0.28 -19.82 -4.63
CA LEU A 230 0.23 -19.03 -5.86
C LEU A 230 0.35 -19.95 -7.08
N TYR A 231 -0.54 -19.79 -8.06
CA TYR A 231 -0.49 -20.45 -9.36
C TYR A 231 0.16 -19.52 -10.37
N THR A 232 1.25 -19.96 -10.99
CA THR A 232 1.96 -19.21 -12.04
C THR A 232 1.42 -19.55 -13.43
N PHE A 233 1.40 -18.58 -14.32
CA PHE A 233 1.03 -18.75 -15.72
C PHE A 233 1.80 -17.79 -16.61
N THR A 234 1.81 -18.08 -17.91
CA THR A 234 2.41 -17.19 -18.91
C THR A 234 1.36 -16.84 -19.96
N VAL A 235 1.28 -15.59 -20.36
CA VAL A 235 0.48 -15.16 -21.50
C VAL A 235 1.41 -14.91 -22.69
N GLU A 236 1.10 -15.53 -23.84
CA GLU A 236 1.75 -15.30 -25.12
C GLU A 236 0.72 -14.70 -26.08
N ALA A 237 0.92 -13.44 -26.48
CA ALA A 237 0.01 -12.74 -27.36
C ALA A 237 0.78 -11.98 -28.45
N GLY A 238 0.66 -12.43 -29.69
CA GLY A 238 1.53 -11.99 -30.77
C GLY A 238 2.99 -12.36 -30.51
N ALA A 239 3.86 -11.34 -30.47
CA ALA A 239 5.27 -11.51 -30.12
C ALA A 239 5.57 -11.17 -28.64
N ASP A 240 4.57 -10.75 -27.86
CA ASP A 240 4.75 -10.42 -26.45
C ASP A 240 4.53 -11.62 -25.54
N ARG A 241 5.36 -11.71 -24.51
CA ARG A 241 5.30 -12.75 -23.49
C ARG A 241 5.39 -12.14 -22.11
N VAL A 242 4.42 -12.44 -21.25
CA VAL A 242 4.40 -11.98 -19.86
C VAL A 242 4.18 -13.15 -18.91
N GLU A 243 4.94 -13.18 -17.84
CA GLU A 243 4.73 -14.09 -16.71
C GLU A 243 3.87 -13.39 -15.64
N SER A 244 2.98 -14.17 -15.03
CA SER A 244 2.08 -13.68 -14.00
C SER A 244 1.70 -14.79 -13.03
N TYR A 245 0.89 -14.45 -12.01
CA TYR A 245 0.36 -15.41 -11.05
C TYR A 245 -1.03 -15.00 -10.58
N PHE A 246 -1.75 -15.95 -10.02
CA PHE A 246 -3.01 -15.74 -9.32
C PHE A 246 -3.10 -16.63 -8.08
N ALA A 247 -4.09 -16.37 -7.23
CA ALA A 247 -4.47 -17.28 -6.16
C ALA A 247 -5.99 -17.45 -6.12
N LEU A 248 -6.45 -18.63 -5.75
CA LEU A 248 -7.86 -18.91 -5.54
C LEU A 248 -8.27 -18.45 -4.15
N ARG A 249 -9.16 -17.51 -4.05
CA ARG A 249 -9.75 -17.09 -2.77
C ARG A 249 -11.07 -16.38 -2.97
N THR A 250 -11.92 -16.40 -1.94
CA THR A 250 -13.13 -15.57 -1.86
C THR A 250 -13.19 -14.81 -0.54
N LEU A 251 -13.89 -13.69 -0.57
CA LEU A 251 -14.23 -12.88 0.59
C LEU A 251 -15.75 -12.73 0.63
N SER A 252 -16.35 -12.99 1.75
CA SER A 252 -17.80 -12.89 1.91
C SER A 252 -18.18 -12.45 3.31
N VAL A 253 -19.44 -12.04 3.48
CA VAL A 253 -20.07 -11.82 4.76
C VAL A 253 -21.13 -12.90 4.96
N LYS A 254 -21.03 -13.65 6.05
CA LYS A 254 -22.04 -14.65 6.45
C LYS A 254 -22.59 -14.34 7.82
N THR A 255 -23.84 -14.67 8.04
CA THR A 255 -24.45 -14.63 9.37
C THR A 255 -24.31 -16.00 10.01
N VAL A 256 -23.56 -16.07 11.11
CA VAL A 256 -23.35 -17.27 11.90
C VAL A 256 -23.96 -17.05 13.27
N ASN A 257 -24.94 -17.87 13.66
CA ASN A 257 -25.70 -17.74 14.92
C ASN A 257 -26.30 -16.33 15.15
N GLY A 258 -26.81 -15.72 14.06
CA GLY A 258 -27.38 -14.36 14.12
C GLY A 258 -26.35 -13.23 14.15
N ILE A 259 -25.06 -13.52 14.04
CA ILE A 259 -23.95 -12.54 14.07
C ILE A 259 -23.30 -12.46 12.69
N PRO A 260 -23.20 -11.26 12.07
CA PRO A 260 -22.47 -11.09 10.82
C PRO A 260 -20.97 -11.32 11.02
N ARG A 261 -20.35 -12.15 10.18
CA ARG A 261 -18.92 -12.49 10.19
C ARG A 261 -18.26 -12.18 8.86
N LEU A 262 -17.03 -11.69 8.89
CA LEU A 262 -16.15 -11.69 7.73
C LEU A 262 -15.63 -13.09 7.49
N CYS A 263 -15.68 -13.54 6.24
CA CYS A 263 -15.23 -14.86 5.82
C CYS A 263 -14.11 -14.77 4.78
N LEU A 264 -13.11 -15.63 4.94
CA LEU A 264 -12.10 -15.95 3.94
C LEU A 264 -12.35 -17.38 3.48
N ASN A 265 -12.46 -17.61 2.15
CA ASN A 265 -12.76 -18.91 1.58
C ASN A 265 -14.02 -19.57 2.20
N GLU A 266 -15.08 -18.77 2.33
CA GLU A 266 -16.40 -19.17 2.83
C GLU A 266 -16.44 -19.54 4.34
N LYS A 267 -15.32 -19.42 5.08
CA LYS A 267 -15.24 -19.71 6.51
C LYS A 267 -15.05 -18.42 7.31
N PRO A 268 -15.69 -18.26 8.47
CA PRO A 268 -15.39 -17.15 9.37
C PRO A 268 -13.90 -17.07 9.65
N TYR A 269 -13.36 -15.85 9.54
CA TYR A 269 -11.93 -15.63 9.71
C TYR A 269 -11.68 -14.39 10.56
N PHE A 270 -10.76 -14.47 11.52
CA PHE A 270 -10.37 -13.33 12.35
C PHE A 270 -9.12 -12.66 11.76
N PHE A 271 -9.27 -11.42 11.33
CA PHE A 271 -8.17 -10.62 10.82
C PHE A 271 -7.43 -9.95 11.99
N HIS A 272 -6.40 -10.62 12.48
CA HIS A 272 -5.52 -10.14 13.56
C HIS A 272 -4.38 -9.33 12.98
N GLY A 273 -4.44 -8.01 13.10
CA GLY A 273 -3.58 -7.13 12.32
C GLY A 273 -2.89 -6.02 13.08
N LEU A 274 -2.01 -5.36 12.33
CA LEU A 274 -1.25 -4.18 12.73
C LEU A 274 -1.42 -3.06 11.70
N LEU A 275 -1.47 -1.82 12.20
CA LEU A 275 -1.34 -0.62 11.37
C LEU A 275 0.10 -0.52 10.88
N ASP A 276 0.30 -0.28 9.58
CA ASP A 276 1.61 -0.17 8.97
C ASP A 276 1.72 1.13 8.16
N GLN A 277 2.56 2.04 8.64
CA GLN A 277 2.78 3.34 8.01
C GLN A 277 3.71 3.26 6.79
N GLY A 278 4.56 2.22 6.71
CA GLY A 278 5.50 2.05 5.60
C GLY A 278 6.64 3.08 5.59
N TYR A 279 7.15 3.47 6.75
CA TYR A 279 8.30 4.35 6.89
C TYR A 279 9.51 3.59 7.45
N TYR A 280 10.70 3.92 6.95
CA TYR A 280 11.99 3.36 7.34
C TYR A 280 12.92 4.45 7.85
N SER A 281 13.73 4.15 8.85
CA SER A 281 14.56 5.14 9.54
C SER A 281 15.66 5.76 8.66
N ASP A 282 16.06 5.07 7.62
CA ASP A 282 17.15 5.44 6.70
C ASP A 282 16.67 5.81 5.28
N GLY A 283 15.56 5.23 4.84
CA GLY A 283 15.02 5.42 3.48
C GLY A 283 13.69 6.15 3.41
N LEU A 284 13.05 6.47 4.53
CA LEU A 284 11.71 7.05 4.65
C LEU A 284 10.66 6.17 3.94
N PHE A 285 10.20 6.53 2.75
CA PHE A 285 9.21 5.74 2.01
C PHE A 285 9.76 4.45 1.41
N THR A 286 11.07 4.36 1.22
CA THR A 286 11.72 3.26 0.48
C THR A 286 12.68 2.51 1.39
N PRO A 287 12.51 1.20 1.61
CA PRO A 287 13.43 0.43 2.43
C PRO A 287 14.81 0.31 1.78
N ALA A 288 15.84 0.01 2.57
CA ALA A 288 17.19 -0.20 2.07
C ALA A 288 17.30 -1.38 1.09
N SER A 289 16.48 -2.40 1.26
CA SER A 289 16.36 -3.57 0.37
C SER A 289 14.96 -4.19 0.44
N GLU A 290 14.63 -5.07 -0.51
CA GLU A 290 13.37 -5.85 -0.48
C GLU A 290 13.27 -6.76 0.76
N GLU A 291 14.40 -7.21 1.29
CA GLU A 291 14.48 -8.02 2.51
C GLU A 291 13.91 -7.30 3.74
N ASN A 292 13.91 -5.96 3.76
CA ASN A 292 13.26 -5.22 4.84
C ASN A 292 11.74 -5.40 4.83
N PHE A 293 11.09 -5.44 3.66
CA PHE A 293 9.68 -5.79 3.55
C PHE A 293 9.43 -7.23 4.01
N GLU A 294 10.25 -8.18 3.52
CA GLU A 294 10.14 -9.59 3.87
C GLU A 294 10.30 -9.80 5.38
N ASN A 295 11.30 -9.15 5.99
CA ASN A 295 11.56 -9.24 7.42
C ASN A 295 10.41 -8.66 8.27
N ASP A 296 9.85 -7.50 7.92
CA ASP A 296 8.70 -6.93 8.63
C ASP A 296 7.50 -7.91 8.57
N ILE A 297 7.20 -8.48 7.39
CA ILE A 297 6.12 -9.46 7.22
C ILE A 297 6.38 -10.72 8.06
N LEU A 298 7.57 -11.31 7.97
CA LEU A 298 7.91 -12.55 8.68
C LEU A 298 7.93 -12.36 10.19
N GLN A 299 8.46 -11.23 10.71
CA GLN A 299 8.42 -10.92 12.13
C GLN A 299 6.99 -10.81 12.66
N MET A 300 6.10 -10.11 11.91
CA MET A 300 4.70 -9.99 12.33
C MET A 300 3.98 -11.34 12.28
N LYS A 301 4.26 -12.18 11.29
CA LYS A 301 3.75 -13.57 11.25
C LYS A 301 4.26 -14.40 12.43
N ALA A 302 5.52 -14.28 12.78
CA ALA A 302 6.11 -14.99 13.92
C ALA A 302 5.47 -14.57 15.26
N LEU A 303 4.90 -13.36 15.35
CA LEU A 303 4.10 -12.90 16.48
C LEU A 303 2.61 -13.34 16.38
N GLY A 304 2.21 -14.06 15.33
CA GLY A 304 0.84 -14.55 15.16
C GLY A 304 -0.12 -13.56 14.49
N PHE A 305 0.38 -12.47 13.91
CA PHE A 305 -0.43 -11.59 13.06
C PHE A 305 -0.58 -12.17 11.66
N ASN A 306 -1.75 -11.93 11.07
CA ASN A 306 -2.09 -12.39 9.71
C ASN A 306 -2.51 -11.25 8.78
N THR A 307 -2.55 -10.02 9.28
CA THR A 307 -3.06 -8.84 8.56
C THR A 307 -2.19 -7.61 8.80
N LEU A 308 -1.91 -6.86 7.76
CA LEU A 308 -1.37 -5.49 7.84
C LEU A 308 -2.40 -4.52 7.27
N ARG A 309 -2.71 -3.45 8.00
CA ARG A 309 -3.43 -2.31 7.43
C ARG A 309 -2.40 -1.30 6.93
N LYS A 310 -2.19 -1.28 5.60
CA LYS A 310 -1.32 -0.30 4.96
C LYS A 310 -1.99 1.07 5.02
N HIS A 311 -1.45 1.92 5.87
CA HIS A 311 -2.09 3.14 6.30
C HIS A 311 -1.72 4.33 5.44
N ILE A 312 -2.69 4.79 4.62
CA ILE A 312 -2.64 6.05 3.86
C ILE A 312 -1.38 6.15 2.96
N LYS A 313 -0.89 5.01 2.47
CA LYS A 313 0.26 4.89 1.57
C LYS A 313 0.04 3.74 0.61
N VAL A 314 0.51 3.89 -0.64
CA VAL A 314 0.60 2.79 -1.61
C VAL A 314 2.07 2.41 -1.75
N GLU A 315 2.39 1.15 -1.46
CA GLU A 315 3.75 0.61 -1.57
C GLU A 315 4.08 0.22 -3.02
N PRO A 316 5.37 -0.03 -3.33
CA PRO A 316 5.75 -0.74 -4.55
C PRO A 316 5.05 -2.10 -4.64
N GLU A 317 4.68 -2.56 -5.84
CA GLU A 317 4.00 -3.86 -6.05
C GLU A 317 4.78 -5.04 -5.46
N GLN A 318 6.09 -4.91 -5.28
CA GLN A 318 6.93 -5.91 -4.64
C GLN A 318 6.53 -6.19 -3.18
N PHE A 319 6.08 -5.18 -2.43
CA PHE A 319 5.53 -5.38 -1.07
C PHE A 319 4.28 -6.29 -1.10
N TYR A 320 3.36 -6.02 -2.01
CA TYR A 320 2.13 -6.82 -2.13
C TYR A 320 2.44 -8.24 -2.63
N TYR A 321 3.40 -8.40 -3.55
CA TYR A 321 3.87 -9.71 -3.98
C TYR A 321 4.46 -10.53 -2.82
N LEU A 322 5.24 -9.91 -1.94
CA LEU A 322 5.75 -10.56 -0.74
C LEU A 322 4.61 -10.93 0.22
N CYS A 323 3.60 -10.08 0.39
CA CYS A 323 2.39 -10.41 1.14
C CYS A 323 1.62 -11.57 0.52
N ASP A 324 1.49 -11.62 -0.81
CA ASP A 324 0.86 -12.72 -1.56
C ASP A 324 1.61 -14.04 -1.33
N LYS A 325 2.94 -14.01 -1.45
CA LYS A 325 3.84 -15.17 -1.36
C LYS A 325 3.99 -15.70 0.06
N LEU A 326 4.07 -14.82 1.03
CA LEU A 326 4.31 -15.17 2.44
C LEU A 326 3.01 -15.37 3.23
N GLY A 327 1.86 -15.01 2.66
CA GLY A 327 0.57 -15.13 3.33
C GLY A 327 0.33 -14.06 4.40
N MET A 328 0.25 -12.80 3.97
CA MET A 328 -0.13 -11.68 4.82
C MET A 328 -1.28 -10.91 4.17
N VAL A 329 -2.43 -10.85 4.82
CA VAL A 329 -3.56 -10.07 4.35
C VAL A 329 -3.23 -8.58 4.40
N VAL A 330 -3.64 -7.84 3.40
CA VAL A 330 -3.51 -6.37 3.36
C VAL A 330 -4.90 -5.72 3.37
N PHE A 331 -5.12 -4.87 4.36
CA PHE A 331 -6.16 -3.85 4.37
C PHE A 331 -5.54 -2.57 3.82
N GLN A 332 -5.96 -2.13 2.64
CA GLN A 332 -5.35 -1.01 1.95
C GLN A 332 -6.19 0.26 2.13
N ASP A 333 -5.58 1.28 2.70
CA ASP A 333 -6.17 2.61 2.77
C ASP A 333 -5.91 3.39 1.48
N MET A 334 -6.88 4.21 1.06
CA MET A 334 -6.65 5.23 0.04
C MET A 334 -5.83 6.37 0.63
N VAL A 335 -4.99 7.00 -0.20
CA VAL A 335 -4.15 8.11 0.25
C VAL A 335 -4.99 9.38 0.36
N ASN A 336 -5.03 9.96 1.56
CA ASN A 336 -5.84 11.13 1.85
C ASN A 336 -5.24 12.41 1.24
N ASN A 337 -6.13 13.34 0.93
CA ASN A 337 -5.83 14.72 0.57
C ASN A 337 -6.74 15.70 1.31
N GLY A 338 -6.69 16.97 0.92
CA GLY A 338 -7.48 18.02 1.55
C GLY A 338 -6.91 18.45 2.92
N ARG A 339 -7.17 19.67 3.30
CA ARG A 339 -6.60 20.24 4.52
C ARG A 339 -7.18 19.57 5.77
N TYR A 340 -6.34 18.90 6.54
CA TYR A 340 -6.68 18.35 7.84
C TYR A 340 -7.00 19.47 8.85
N SER A 341 -8.01 19.25 9.68
CA SER A 341 -8.38 20.13 10.79
C SER A 341 -8.67 19.29 12.04
N PHE A 342 -7.78 19.38 13.02
CA PHE A 342 -7.93 18.64 14.27
C PHE A 342 -9.31 18.81 14.92
N LEU A 343 -9.83 20.04 14.93
CA LEU A 343 -11.15 20.32 15.50
C LEU A 343 -12.27 19.62 14.74
N ARG A 344 -12.27 19.72 13.40
CA ARG A 344 -13.34 19.17 12.53
C ARG A 344 -13.21 17.67 12.36
N ASP A 345 -12.00 17.17 12.16
CA ASP A 345 -11.77 15.81 11.70
C ASP A 345 -11.51 14.85 12.87
N THR A 346 -11.14 15.35 14.06
CA THR A 346 -10.87 14.52 15.25
C THR A 346 -11.66 14.96 16.49
N ALA A 347 -11.47 16.17 17.00
CA ALA A 347 -11.97 16.55 18.32
C ALA A 347 -13.51 16.53 18.42
N LEU A 348 -14.22 17.15 17.49
CA LEU A 348 -15.70 17.17 17.49
C LEU A 348 -16.28 15.77 17.27
N PRO A 349 -15.81 14.95 16.32
CA PRO A 349 -16.29 13.56 16.17
C PRO A 349 -16.06 12.69 17.41
N THR A 350 -14.92 12.83 18.06
CA THR A 350 -14.59 12.02 19.27
C THR A 350 -15.59 12.24 20.41
N ILE A 351 -16.13 13.43 20.56
CA ILE A 351 -17.17 13.76 21.55
C ILE A 351 -18.59 13.57 21.04
N GLY A 352 -18.75 12.99 19.83
CA GLY A 352 -20.05 12.65 19.23
C GLY A 352 -20.73 13.78 18.46
N LEU A 353 -20.06 14.91 18.28
CA LEU A 353 -20.56 16.06 17.49
C LEU A 353 -20.19 15.86 16.00
N GLN A 354 -20.91 14.96 15.35
CA GLN A 354 -20.71 14.66 13.93
C GLN A 354 -21.82 15.27 13.07
N ARG A 355 -21.46 15.67 11.84
CA ARG A 355 -22.47 16.04 10.85
C ARG A 355 -23.20 14.79 10.35
N ARG A 356 -24.51 14.88 10.18
CA ARG A 356 -25.34 13.77 9.65
C ARG A 356 -25.03 13.42 8.18
N SER A 357 -24.38 14.32 7.44
CA SER A 357 -24.02 14.13 6.03
C SER A 357 -22.71 14.83 5.71
N ASP A 358 -21.82 14.09 5.03
CA ASP A 358 -20.52 14.55 4.57
C ASP A 358 -20.53 15.12 3.13
N ARG A 359 -21.69 15.12 2.45
CA ARG A 359 -21.82 15.62 1.06
C ARG A 359 -21.28 17.04 0.86
N ARG A 360 -21.26 17.84 1.92
CA ARG A 360 -20.81 19.23 1.92
C ARG A 360 -19.45 19.44 2.61
N LEU A 361 -18.75 18.39 2.98
CA LEU A 361 -17.37 18.47 3.48
C LEU A 361 -16.39 18.52 2.30
N HIS A 362 -15.20 19.05 2.53
CA HIS A 362 -14.10 19.10 1.54
C HIS A 362 -14.61 19.41 0.12
N ARG A 363 -15.18 20.62 -0.05
CA ARG A 363 -15.94 21.00 -1.25
C ARG A 363 -15.10 21.34 -2.47
N ASP A 364 -13.78 21.49 -2.29
CA ASP A 364 -12.90 21.83 -3.40
C ASP A 364 -13.00 20.76 -4.49
N PRO A 365 -13.44 21.13 -5.73
CA PRO A 365 -13.68 20.16 -6.78
C PRO A 365 -12.39 19.52 -7.30
N GLU A 366 -11.27 20.25 -7.29
CA GLU A 366 -9.99 19.73 -7.75
C GLU A 366 -9.44 18.69 -6.78
N SER A 367 -9.51 18.95 -5.45
CA SER A 367 -9.14 17.96 -4.44
C SER A 367 -9.99 16.70 -4.52
N ARG A 368 -11.31 16.82 -4.72
CA ARG A 368 -12.20 15.67 -4.88
C ARG A 368 -11.88 14.87 -6.14
N LYS A 369 -11.60 15.54 -7.25
CA LYS A 369 -11.19 14.90 -8.50
C LYS A 369 -9.87 14.17 -8.33
N ALA A 370 -8.87 14.82 -7.74
CA ALA A 370 -7.56 14.23 -7.49
C ALA A 370 -7.66 12.97 -6.59
N PHE A 371 -8.47 13.03 -5.52
CA PHE A 371 -8.71 11.87 -4.67
C PHE A 371 -9.34 10.69 -5.45
N LEU A 372 -10.39 10.95 -6.25
CA LEU A 372 -11.04 9.90 -7.04
C LEU A 372 -10.08 9.29 -8.06
N GLN A 373 -9.28 10.09 -8.75
CA GLN A 373 -8.27 9.60 -9.68
C GLN A 373 -7.20 8.76 -8.99
N GLY A 374 -6.71 9.20 -7.81
CA GLY A 374 -5.77 8.42 -7.00
C GLY A 374 -6.36 7.08 -6.54
N MET A 375 -7.62 7.07 -6.10
CA MET A 375 -8.35 5.85 -5.74
C MET A 375 -8.48 4.89 -6.94
N GLU A 376 -8.88 5.37 -8.11
CA GLU A 376 -9.01 4.57 -9.34
C GLU A 376 -7.67 3.91 -9.70
N LYS A 377 -6.58 4.67 -9.70
CA LYS A 377 -5.23 4.17 -9.99
C LYS A 377 -4.76 3.15 -8.95
N THR A 378 -4.99 3.40 -7.65
CA THR A 378 -4.66 2.45 -6.58
C THR A 378 -5.38 1.12 -6.77
N VAL A 379 -6.68 1.15 -7.06
CA VAL A 379 -7.46 -0.08 -7.32
C VAL A 379 -6.96 -0.78 -8.59
N GLN A 380 -6.73 -0.03 -9.66
CA GLN A 380 -6.24 -0.58 -10.93
C GLN A 380 -4.88 -1.29 -10.75
N GLN A 381 -3.98 -0.70 -9.97
CA GLN A 381 -2.65 -1.26 -9.70
C GLN A 381 -2.72 -2.50 -8.80
N LEU A 382 -3.60 -2.53 -7.78
CA LEU A 382 -3.54 -3.51 -6.71
C LEU A 382 -4.62 -4.59 -6.76
N LYS A 383 -5.67 -4.44 -7.56
CA LYS A 383 -6.83 -5.37 -7.55
C LYS A 383 -6.50 -6.83 -7.92
N ASN A 384 -5.39 -7.10 -8.59
CA ASN A 384 -4.99 -8.46 -8.91
C ASN A 384 -4.26 -9.18 -7.75
N HIS A 385 -3.74 -8.43 -6.75
CA HIS A 385 -3.04 -9.02 -5.60
C HIS A 385 -4.02 -9.75 -4.68
N PRO A 386 -3.87 -11.07 -4.46
CA PRO A 386 -4.76 -11.82 -3.58
C PRO A 386 -4.67 -11.39 -2.10
N CYS A 387 -3.54 -10.89 -1.65
CA CYS A 387 -3.39 -10.40 -0.27
C CYS A 387 -4.26 -9.19 0.04
N VAL A 388 -4.56 -8.33 -0.94
CA VAL A 388 -5.45 -7.17 -0.74
C VAL A 388 -6.88 -7.68 -0.61
N CYS A 389 -7.41 -7.65 0.61
CA CYS A 389 -8.72 -8.18 0.96
C CYS A 389 -9.75 -7.12 1.33
N TYR A 390 -9.29 -5.88 1.53
CA TYR A 390 -10.09 -4.84 2.13
C TYR A 390 -9.63 -3.46 1.67
N TRP A 391 -10.58 -2.60 1.30
CA TRP A 391 -10.34 -1.22 0.94
C TRP A 391 -10.88 -0.29 2.01
N THR A 392 -10.06 0.63 2.51
CA THR A 392 -10.51 1.75 3.34
C THR A 392 -10.51 3.03 2.51
N ILE A 393 -11.67 3.68 2.36
CA ILE A 393 -11.78 4.89 1.52
C ILE A 393 -11.31 6.11 2.30
N PHE A 394 -11.94 6.42 3.44
CA PHE A 394 -11.60 7.58 4.27
C PHE A 394 -11.21 7.14 5.67
N ASN A 395 -10.17 7.75 6.20
CA ASN A 395 -9.73 7.56 7.58
C ASN A 395 -10.07 8.79 8.42
N GLU A 396 -10.80 8.56 9.54
CA GLU A 396 -11.09 9.56 10.58
C GLU A 396 -11.67 10.89 10.06
N GLY A 397 -12.41 10.84 8.95
CA GLY A 397 -13.05 12.02 8.35
C GLY A 397 -12.10 12.96 7.61
N TRP A 398 -10.80 12.71 7.63
CA TRP A 398 -9.85 13.52 6.90
C TRP A 398 -10.01 13.36 5.39
N GLY A 399 -10.21 14.51 4.71
CA GLY A 399 -10.49 14.53 3.27
C GLY A 399 -11.87 13.98 2.88
N GLN A 400 -12.69 13.53 3.82
CA GLN A 400 -13.95 12.84 3.58
C GLN A 400 -15.00 13.74 2.92
N PHE A 401 -15.63 13.21 1.86
CA PHE A 401 -16.75 13.84 1.16
C PHE A 401 -17.65 12.79 0.51
N ASP A 402 -18.95 13.02 0.49
CA ASP A 402 -19.98 12.22 -0.21
C ASP A 402 -19.68 10.70 -0.23
N SER A 403 -19.31 10.18 0.94
CA SER A 403 -18.72 8.84 1.13
C SER A 403 -19.57 7.72 0.53
N ASP A 404 -20.90 7.82 0.63
CA ASP A 404 -21.82 6.84 0.00
C ASP A 404 -21.70 6.79 -1.53
N ARG A 405 -21.44 7.93 -2.19
CA ARG A 405 -21.21 7.98 -3.64
C ARG A 405 -19.84 7.42 -4.00
N VAL A 406 -18.81 7.80 -3.23
CA VAL A 406 -17.44 7.30 -3.44
C VAL A 406 -17.38 5.79 -3.24
N CYS A 407 -18.08 5.24 -2.25
CA CYS A 407 -18.18 3.80 -2.04
C CYS A 407 -18.81 3.07 -3.24
N ARG A 408 -19.92 3.62 -3.78
CA ARG A 408 -20.52 3.02 -5.00
C ARG A 408 -19.57 3.06 -6.20
N HIS A 409 -18.78 4.13 -6.32
CA HIS A 409 -17.78 4.24 -7.36
C HIS A 409 -16.67 3.17 -7.20
N LEU A 410 -16.12 3.03 -6.01
CA LEU A 410 -15.14 1.97 -5.71
C LEU A 410 -15.71 0.56 -5.96
N ARG A 411 -16.96 0.31 -5.55
CA ARG A 411 -17.64 -0.98 -5.78
C ARG A 411 -17.79 -1.31 -7.28
N ALA A 412 -17.94 -0.32 -8.13
CA ALA A 412 -17.98 -0.50 -9.58
C ALA A 412 -16.59 -0.84 -10.18
N LEU A 413 -15.50 -0.40 -9.54
CA LEU A 413 -14.13 -0.74 -9.94
C LEU A 413 -13.72 -2.12 -9.44
N ASP A 414 -14.12 -2.46 -8.21
CA ASP A 414 -13.83 -3.75 -7.57
C ASP A 414 -14.97 -4.16 -6.64
N SER A 415 -15.68 -5.22 -7.02
CA SER A 415 -16.77 -5.81 -6.24
C SER A 415 -16.33 -7.01 -5.38
N SER A 416 -15.05 -7.42 -5.46
CA SER A 416 -14.56 -8.66 -4.87
C SER A 416 -13.95 -8.50 -3.47
N ARG A 417 -13.74 -7.26 -3.01
CA ARG A 417 -13.16 -6.94 -1.69
C ARG A 417 -14.17 -6.29 -0.78
N MET A 418 -13.91 -6.39 0.53
CA MET A 418 -14.66 -5.64 1.54
C MET A 418 -14.33 -4.15 1.45
N ILE A 419 -15.32 -3.29 1.65
CA ILE A 419 -15.14 -1.83 1.64
C ILE A 419 -15.53 -1.25 2.99
N ASP A 420 -14.55 -0.61 3.64
CA ASP A 420 -14.73 0.31 4.77
C ASP A 420 -14.76 1.74 4.24
N THR A 421 -15.94 2.31 4.23
CA THR A 421 -16.15 3.61 3.59
C THR A 421 -15.62 4.76 4.45
N THR A 422 -15.69 4.62 5.78
CA THR A 422 -15.43 5.72 6.72
C THR A 422 -14.84 5.17 8.01
N SER A 423 -13.59 4.73 7.96
CA SER A 423 -12.91 4.15 9.12
C SER A 423 -12.84 5.13 10.30
N GLY A 424 -13.26 4.69 11.48
CA GLY A 424 -13.13 5.43 12.73
C GLY A 424 -14.42 6.08 13.22
N TRP A 425 -14.54 7.39 13.07
CA TRP A 425 -15.56 8.19 13.78
C TRP A 425 -16.89 8.30 13.03
N PHE A 426 -16.85 8.27 11.72
CA PHE A 426 -18.00 8.52 10.87
C PHE A 426 -18.66 7.21 10.45
N ARG A 427 -19.99 7.22 10.29
CA ARG A 427 -20.74 6.03 9.85
C ARG A 427 -21.32 6.27 8.46
N GLY A 428 -20.83 5.54 7.48
CA GLY A 428 -21.40 5.47 6.13
C GLY A 428 -22.62 4.56 6.07
N LYS A 429 -23.53 4.81 5.14
CA LYS A 429 -24.65 3.91 4.86
C LYS A 429 -24.21 2.75 3.96
N ASN A 430 -23.46 3.07 2.91
CA ASN A 430 -22.90 2.10 1.97
C ASN A 430 -21.49 1.70 2.44
N THR A 431 -21.38 0.69 3.27
CA THR A 431 -20.15 0.09 3.77
C THR A 431 -20.44 -1.36 4.11
N ASP A 432 -19.45 -2.25 3.99
CA ASP A 432 -19.63 -3.66 4.29
C ASP A 432 -19.47 -3.97 5.78
N VAL A 433 -18.85 -3.08 6.53
CA VAL A 433 -18.46 -3.27 7.91
C VAL A 433 -18.92 -2.14 8.83
N GLU A 434 -19.03 -2.38 10.11
CA GLU A 434 -19.05 -1.38 11.17
C GLU A 434 -17.64 -1.22 11.70
N SER A 435 -16.96 -0.15 11.33
CA SER A 435 -15.54 0.10 11.61
C SER A 435 -15.38 1.12 12.74
N LEU A 436 -14.53 0.82 13.71
CA LEU A 436 -14.33 1.64 14.92
C LEU A 436 -12.86 1.86 15.21
N HIS A 437 -12.52 3.04 15.77
CA HIS A 437 -11.25 3.34 16.41
C HIS A 437 -11.44 3.49 17.92
N ILE A 438 -10.64 2.79 18.74
CA ILE A 438 -10.71 2.84 20.20
C ILE A 438 -9.31 2.94 20.80
N TYR A 439 -8.86 4.15 21.06
CA TYR A 439 -7.63 4.43 21.81
C TYR A 439 -7.96 4.78 23.28
N PHE A 440 -9.07 5.48 23.49
CA PHE A 440 -9.56 5.91 24.80
C PHE A 440 -11.06 5.62 24.94
N GLY A 441 -11.54 5.54 26.18
CA GLY A 441 -12.96 5.55 26.50
C GLY A 441 -13.61 4.17 26.56
N SER A 442 -14.91 4.11 26.24
CA SER A 442 -15.76 2.96 26.55
C SER A 442 -15.76 1.89 25.44
N TRP A 443 -15.30 0.69 25.78
CA TRP A 443 -15.42 -0.52 24.98
C TRP A 443 -16.86 -1.02 24.79
N LYS A 444 -17.85 -0.38 25.43
CA LYS A 444 -19.28 -0.68 25.25
C LYS A 444 -19.80 -0.38 23.83
N LYS A 445 -19.04 0.37 23.04
CA LYS A 445 -19.34 0.67 21.62
C LYS A 445 -19.08 -0.50 20.67
N LEU A 446 -18.35 -1.54 21.09
CA LEU A 446 -18.10 -2.76 20.30
C LEU A 446 -19.40 -3.58 20.17
N LYS A 447 -20.31 -3.13 19.32
CA LYS A 447 -21.57 -3.81 18.99
C LYS A 447 -21.97 -3.43 17.56
N SER A 448 -22.25 -4.42 16.75
CA SER A 448 -22.99 -4.29 15.49
C SER A 448 -24.05 -5.37 15.42
N LYS A 449 -25.21 -5.05 14.80
CA LYS A 449 -26.29 -6.01 14.57
C LYS A 449 -26.38 -6.42 13.10
N ASP A 450 -26.03 -5.51 12.22
CA ASP A 450 -26.37 -5.62 10.80
C ASP A 450 -25.13 -5.84 9.91
N ARG A 451 -23.94 -5.63 10.44
CA ARG A 451 -22.67 -5.71 9.70
C ARG A 451 -21.57 -6.34 10.53
N PRO A 452 -20.56 -6.98 9.92
CA PRO A 452 -19.35 -7.42 10.61
C PRO A 452 -18.69 -6.26 11.35
N LEU A 453 -18.31 -6.48 12.60
CA LEU A 453 -17.64 -5.49 13.42
C LEU A 453 -16.13 -5.56 13.18
N VAL A 454 -15.52 -4.42 12.92
CA VAL A 454 -14.07 -4.25 12.71
C VAL A 454 -13.55 -3.19 13.67
N LEU A 455 -12.53 -3.53 14.43
CA LEU A 455 -11.76 -2.58 15.21
C LEU A 455 -10.54 -2.20 14.37
N SER A 456 -10.72 -1.21 13.50
CA SER A 456 -9.75 -0.84 12.48
C SER A 456 -8.53 -0.09 13.00
N GLU A 457 -8.61 0.45 14.23
CA GLU A 457 -7.46 0.95 14.99
C GLU A 457 -7.73 0.85 16.49
N PHE A 458 -6.70 0.41 17.25
CA PHE A 458 -6.79 0.40 18.72
C PHE A 458 -5.40 0.30 19.38
N GLY A 459 -5.37 0.57 20.67
CA GLY A 459 -4.19 0.39 21.52
C GLY A 459 -3.25 1.57 21.49
N GLY A 460 -2.22 1.51 20.66
CA GLY A 460 -1.24 2.58 20.52
C GLY A 460 -0.42 2.81 21.80
N TYR A 461 -0.18 1.76 22.59
CA TYR A 461 0.66 1.84 23.78
C TYR A 461 2.10 2.12 23.37
N CYS A 462 2.81 2.93 24.13
CA CYS A 462 4.15 3.34 23.80
C CYS A 462 5.16 2.94 24.89
N TYR A 463 6.30 2.50 24.42
CA TYR A 463 7.48 2.21 25.22
C TYR A 463 8.72 2.73 24.51
N ALA A 464 9.49 3.59 25.20
CA ALA A 464 10.71 4.16 24.69
C ALA A 464 11.87 3.18 24.89
N VAL A 465 12.47 2.69 23.81
CA VAL A 465 13.69 1.87 23.87
C VAL A 465 14.89 2.80 23.71
N GLU A 466 15.67 2.97 24.77
CA GLU A 466 16.86 3.83 24.74
C GLU A 466 17.80 3.42 23.59
N GLN A 467 18.48 4.38 22.99
CA GLN A 467 19.38 4.25 21.83
C GLN A 467 18.69 3.87 20.50
N HIS A 468 17.38 3.60 20.49
CA HIS A 468 16.59 3.28 19.30
C HIS A 468 15.51 4.31 19.00
N LEU A 469 15.55 5.47 19.67
CA LEU A 469 14.63 6.57 19.46
C LEU A 469 15.12 7.47 18.32
N PHE A 470 14.22 7.86 17.44
CA PHE A 470 14.48 8.91 16.46
C PHE A 470 14.69 10.27 17.13
N ASN A 471 13.87 10.59 18.13
CA ASN A 471 13.95 11.83 18.89
C ASN A 471 13.91 11.54 20.41
N PRO A 472 15.06 11.58 21.09
CA PRO A 472 15.10 11.33 22.53
C PRO A 472 14.39 12.37 23.41
N GLN A 473 14.13 13.57 22.87
CA GLN A 473 13.54 14.68 23.61
C GLN A 473 12.01 14.72 23.51
N LYS A 474 11.43 14.07 22.51
CA LYS A 474 9.99 14.13 22.24
C LYS A 474 9.48 12.79 21.73
N SER A 475 8.43 12.31 22.36
CA SER A 475 7.75 11.09 21.97
C SER A 475 6.23 11.31 21.91
N TYR A 476 5.56 10.52 21.08
CA TYR A 476 4.11 10.50 20.93
C TYR A 476 3.57 9.07 21.05
N GLY A 477 2.37 8.94 21.61
CA GLY A 477 1.62 7.69 21.74
C GLY A 477 0.47 7.87 22.72
N TYR A 478 -0.38 6.85 22.87
CA TYR A 478 -1.64 7.00 23.61
C TYR A 478 -1.54 6.60 25.09
N LYS A 479 -0.75 5.58 25.42
CA LYS A 479 -0.50 5.15 26.80
C LYS A 479 0.99 4.84 26.98
N ALA A 480 1.67 5.63 27.82
CA ALA A 480 3.08 5.43 28.11
C ALA A 480 3.28 4.29 29.12
N CYS A 481 4.15 3.34 28.77
CA CYS A 481 4.67 2.30 29.66
C CYS A 481 6.11 2.63 30.05
N LYS A 482 6.46 2.33 31.30
CA LYS A 482 7.80 2.67 31.82
C LYS A 482 8.86 1.61 31.50
N THR A 483 8.44 0.36 31.42
CA THR A 483 9.32 -0.78 31.13
C THR A 483 8.74 -1.64 30.03
N GLN A 484 9.55 -2.51 29.45
CA GLN A 484 9.12 -3.49 28.45
C GLN A 484 8.10 -4.47 29.06
N GLU A 485 8.30 -4.86 30.31
CA GLU A 485 7.40 -5.76 31.05
C GLU A 485 6.01 -5.12 31.23
N ASP A 486 5.96 -3.82 31.59
CA ASP A 486 4.70 -3.07 31.67
C ASP A 486 4.01 -3.03 30.32
N PHE A 487 4.76 -2.76 29.24
CA PHE A 487 4.21 -2.72 27.88
C PHE A 487 3.62 -4.08 27.48
N CYS A 488 4.38 -5.18 27.64
CA CYS A 488 3.91 -6.53 27.33
C CYS A 488 2.70 -6.93 28.15
N ARG A 489 2.73 -6.72 29.47
CA ARG A 489 1.62 -7.03 30.38
C ARG A 489 0.35 -6.26 30.01
N ASP A 490 0.47 -4.97 29.74
CA ASP A 490 -0.67 -4.13 29.42
C ASP A 490 -1.27 -4.47 28.06
N LEU A 491 -0.43 -4.83 27.08
CA LEU A 491 -0.85 -5.32 25.77
C LEU A 491 -1.58 -6.67 25.90
N GLU A 492 -1.02 -7.63 26.61
CA GLU A 492 -1.66 -8.94 26.87
C GLU A 492 -3.02 -8.76 27.57
N LYS A 493 -3.09 -7.89 28.58
CA LYS A 493 -4.33 -7.55 29.28
C LYS A 493 -5.37 -6.94 28.34
N LEU A 494 -4.95 -6.06 27.42
CA LEU A 494 -5.84 -5.45 26.42
C LEU A 494 -6.48 -6.53 25.54
N TYR A 495 -5.70 -7.49 25.06
CA TYR A 495 -6.21 -8.59 24.25
C TYR A 495 -7.11 -9.54 25.05
N THR A 496 -6.66 -9.99 26.22
CA THR A 496 -7.38 -11.00 27.01
C THR A 496 -8.69 -10.47 27.60
N GLU A 497 -8.71 -9.22 28.07
CA GLU A 497 -9.89 -8.64 28.71
C GLU A 497 -10.86 -7.95 27.73
N ARG A 498 -10.41 -7.56 26.52
CA ARG A 498 -11.21 -6.76 25.61
C ARG A 498 -11.38 -7.40 24.23
N ILE A 499 -10.30 -7.77 23.56
CA ILE A 499 -10.37 -8.17 22.16
C ILE A 499 -10.90 -9.60 22.02
N ILE A 500 -10.34 -10.57 22.76
CA ILE A 500 -10.82 -11.97 22.72
C ILE A 500 -12.29 -12.09 23.11
N PRO A 501 -12.77 -11.47 24.21
CA PRO A 501 -14.21 -11.47 24.52
C PRO A 501 -15.08 -10.78 23.47
N ALA A 502 -14.54 -9.78 22.75
CA ALA A 502 -15.26 -9.12 21.66
C ALA A 502 -15.31 -10.01 20.41
N ALA A 503 -14.24 -10.76 20.10
CA ALA A 503 -14.19 -11.72 19.00
C ALA A 503 -15.27 -12.80 19.13
N ARG A 504 -15.46 -13.36 20.33
CA ARG A 504 -16.56 -14.28 20.63
C ARG A 504 -17.95 -13.67 20.42
N LYS A 505 -18.08 -12.33 20.50
CA LYS A 505 -19.33 -11.56 20.35
C LYS A 505 -19.50 -10.93 18.97
N GLY A 506 -18.64 -11.26 17.99
CA GLY A 506 -18.81 -10.80 16.59
C GLY A 506 -17.76 -9.82 16.07
N LEU A 507 -16.72 -9.50 16.84
CA LEU A 507 -15.57 -8.78 16.27
C LEU A 507 -14.86 -9.69 15.26
N CYS A 508 -14.62 -9.20 14.04
CA CYS A 508 -14.03 -9.96 12.94
C CYS A 508 -12.60 -9.54 12.61
N ALA A 509 -12.22 -8.34 13.01
CA ALA A 509 -10.86 -7.83 12.81
C ALA A 509 -10.45 -6.91 13.94
N ALA A 510 -9.17 -6.93 14.30
CA ALA A 510 -8.58 -6.02 15.27
C ALA A 510 -7.18 -5.60 14.81
N ILE A 511 -7.00 -4.32 14.51
CA ILE A 511 -5.78 -3.73 13.97
C ILE A 511 -5.10 -2.88 15.06
N TYR A 512 -4.06 -3.42 15.67
CA TYR A 512 -3.30 -2.71 16.69
C TYR A 512 -2.37 -1.65 16.09
N THR A 513 -2.23 -0.50 16.69
CA THR A 513 -1.34 0.58 16.30
C THR A 513 -0.03 0.49 17.07
N GLN A 514 1.14 0.07 16.50
CA GLN A 514 1.37 -0.24 15.08
C GLN A 514 2.55 -1.22 14.89
N VAL A 515 2.97 -1.49 13.62
CA VAL A 515 4.10 -2.40 13.30
C VAL A 515 5.40 -1.89 13.91
N SER A 516 5.79 -0.66 13.61
CA SER A 516 7.03 -0.05 14.09
C SER A 516 6.82 1.37 14.58
N ASP A 517 7.71 1.83 15.42
CA ASP A 517 7.84 3.26 15.66
C ASP A 517 8.08 4.00 14.35
N VAL A 518 7.59 5.24 14.27
CA VAL A 518 7.85 6.15 13.15
C VAL A 518 8.16 7.53 13.70
N GLU A 519 9.40 7.96 13.56
CA GLU A 519 9.91 9.24 14.05
C GLU A 519 9.57 9.50 15.54
N ASP A 520 8.74 10.53 15.86
CA ASP A 520 8.33 10.85 17.24
C ASP A 520 7.28 9.87 17.80
N GLU A 521 6.61 9.09 16.95
CA GLU A 521 5.56 8.14 17.32
C GLU A 521 6.14 6.78 17.71
N ILE A 522 6.13 6.46 19.02
CA ILE A 522 6.85 5.30 19.61
C ILE A 522 5.92 4.18 20.10
N ASN A 523 4.82 3.96 19.41
CA ASN A 523 3.80 2.94 19.73
C ASN A 523 3.89 1.67 18.87
N GLY A 524 4.98 1.50 18.12
CA GLY A 524 5.26 0.29 17.35
C GLY A 524 5.61 -0.91 18.22
N LEU A 525 5.40 -2.12 17.70
CA LEU A 525 5.95 -3.36 18.25
C LEU A 525 7.44 -3.52 17.95
N LEU A 526 7.92 -2.89 16.86
CA LEU A 526 9.34 -2.75 16.53
C LEU A 526 9.81 -1.32 16.78
N THR A 527 11.08 -1.14 17.06
CA THR A 527 11.71 0.19 17.02
C THR A 527 11.76 0.71 15.58
N TYR A 528 11.96 2.03 15.38
CA TYR A 528 11.99 2.64 14.05
C TYR A 528 13.09 2.06 13.15
N ASP A 529 14.23 1.71 13.72
CA ASP A 529 15.36 1.05 13.05
C ASP A 529 15.20 -0.47 12.89
N ARG A 530 14.06 -1.07 13.32
CA ARG A 530 13.71 -2.50 13.30
C ARG A 530 14.66 -3.42 14.09
N ARG A 531 15.54 -2.85 14.93
CA ARG A 531 16.55 -3.64 15.66
C ARG A 531 16.02 -4.31 16.92
N VAL A 532 14.93 -3.78 17.50
CA VAL A 532 14.36 -4.32 18.73
C VAL A 532 12.86 -4.60 18.53
N CYS A 533 12.46 -5.83 18.83
CA CYS A 533 11.07 -6.20 19.01
C CYS A 533 10.68 -5.99 20.49
N LYS A 534 9.65 -5.18 20.73
CA LYS A 534 9.23 -4.79 22.08
C LYS A 534 8.38 -5.84 22.79
N VAL A 535 7.95 -6.89 22.09
CA VAL A 535 7.08 -7.95 22.61
C VAL A 535 7.72 -9.32 22.49
N GLN A 536 7.27 -10.27 23.34
CA GLN A 536 7.70 -11.64 23.28
C GLN A 536 6.75 -12.47 22.39
N PRO A 537 7.26 -13.42 21.58
CA PRO A 537 6.39 -14.21 20.66
C PRO A 537 5.38 -15.09 21.39
N GLU A 538 5.75 -15.75 22.46
CA GLU A 538 4.90 -16.76 23.12
C GLU A 538 3.55 -16.21 23.60
N PRO A 539 3.45 -15.06 24.33
CA PRO A 539 2.16 -14.48 24.69
C PRO A 539 1.32 -14.08 23.48
N MET A 540 1.97 -13.54 22.43
CA MET A 540 1.28 -13.10 21.20
C MET A 540 0.72 -14.29 20.41
N LEU A 541 1.42 -15.40 20.33
CA LEU A 541 0.94 -16.63 19.71
C LEU A 541 -0.25 -17.24 20.45
N LYS A 542 -0.27 -17.19 21.79
CA LYS A 542 -1.43 -17.60 22.61
C LYS A 542 -2.65 -16.73 22.31
N ILE A 543 -2.46 -15.41 22.19
CA ILE A 543 -3.51 -14.46 21.80
C ILE A 543 -4.04 -14.81 20.40
N ALA A 544 -3.15 -15.02 19.42
CA ALA A 544 -3.54 -15.36 18.06
C ALA A 544 -4.34 -16.66 17.97
N ALA A 545 -3.96 -17.68 18.74
CA ALA A 545 -4.71 -18.95 18.85
C ALA A 545 -6.12 -18.72 19.41
N ALA A 546 -6.24 -17.99 20.52
CA ALA A 546 -7.52 -17.70 21.15
C ALA A 546 -8.46 -16.84 20.26
N LEU A 547 -7.91 -15.97 19.39
CA LEU A 547 -8.69 -15.20 18.42
C LEU A 547 -9.22 -16.08 17.29
N ARG A 548 -8.43 -17.06 16.81
CA ARG A 548 -8.88 -18.06 15.81
C ARG A 548 -10.01 -18.92 16.38
N GLU A 549 -9.81 -19.48 17.57
CA GLU A 549 -10.86 -20.26 18.27
C GLU A 549 -12.15 -19.44 18.43
N ALA A 550 -12.06 -18.17 18.83
CA ALA A 550 -13.21 -17.30 19.00
C ALA A 550 -13.99 -17.04 17.69
N ALA A 551 -13.33 -17.10 16.53
CA ALA A 551 -14.00 -17.01 15.23
C ALA A 551 -14.72 -18.32 14.87
N GLU A 552 -14.11 -19.48 15.18
CA GLU A 552 -14.63 -20.83 14.89
C GLU A 552 -15.75 -21.24 15.86
N GLU A 553 -15.67 -20.89 17.14
CA GLU A 553 -16.74 -21.15 18.14
C GLU A 553 -18.10 -20.58 17.71
N GLY A 554 -18.10 -19.53 16.91
CA GLY A 554 -19.31 -19.01 16.28
C GLY A 554 -19.99 -19.99 15.31
N GLU A 555 -19.30 -21.02 14.79
CA GLU A 555 -19.88 -22.05 13.92
C GLU A 555 -20.57 -23.19 14.70
N ASN A 556 -20.19 -23.42 15.96
CA ASN A 556 -20.59 -24.60 16.73
C ASN A 556 -21.66 -24.32 17.82
N LEU A 557 -22.14 -23.09 17.95
CA LEU A 557 -23.24 -22.69 18.85
C LEU A 557 -24.51 -22.41 18.05
#